data_e362143bbd69f9349670136d7af76bdd
#
_entry.id   e362143bbd69f9349670136d7af76bdd
#
_cell.length_a   1.000
_cell.length_b   1.000
_cell.length_c   1.000
_cell.angle_alpha   90.00
_cell.angle_beta   90.00
_cell.angle_gamma   90.00
#
_symmetry.space_group_name_H-M   'P 1'
#
loop_
_entity.id
_entity.type
_entity.pdbx_description
1 polymer ?
#
loop_
_entity_poly.entity_id
_entity_poly.type
_entity_poly.pdbx_seq_one_letter_code
_entity_poly.pdbx_strand_id
1 'polypeptide(L)'
;MKKIGLASDHAGFELKQYVKQWLEAKGLEYKDFGTYSTDSCDYPDFAHPLAEAVEAGECYPGIAICGSGEGISMTLNKHQGIRAALCWIPEIAKLARQHNDSNVLVMPGRFIDNETADKTVSYTHLTLPTTERV
;
A
#
# COMPACT_ATOMS: atom_id res chain seq x y z
N MET A 1 -4.45 12.66 -12.83
CA MET A 1 -3.92 11.96 -11.64
C MET A 1 -4.13 10.47 -11.78
N LYS A 2 -3.13 9.70 -11.44
CA LYS A 2 -3.23 8.24 -11.53
C LYS A 2 -4.09 7.70 -10.41
N LYS A 3 -4.68 6.52 -10.65
CA LYS A 3 -5.43 5.83 -9.61
C LYS A 3 -4.47 5.21 -8.59
N ILE A 4 -4.91 5.16 -7.34
CA ILE A 4 -4.18 4.45 -6.29
C ILE A 4 -4.47 2.96 -6.48
N GLY A 5 -3.42 2.13 -6.47
CA GLY A 5 -3.60 0.68 -6.56
C GLY A 5 -3.73 0.07 -5.18
N LEU A 6 -4.64 -0.89 -5.02
CA LEU A 6 -4.86 -1.56 -3.74
C LEU A 6 -4.76 -3.07 -3.90
N ALA A 7 -4.15 -3.75 -2.94
CA ALA A 7 -4.13 -5.21 -2.89
C ALA A 7 -4.03 -5.68 -1.45
N SER A 8 -4.61 -6.82 -1.17
CA SER A 8 -4.47 -7.48 0.13
C SER A 8 -4.71 -8.97 0.01
N ASP A 9 -4.29 -9.73 1.02
CA ASP A 9 -4.80 -11.08 1.22
C ASP A 9 -6.03 -11.03 2.14
N HIS A 10 -6.49 -12.22 2.57
CA HIS A 10 -7.65 -12.32 3.45
C HIS A 10 -7.44 -11.62 4.80
N ALA A 11 -6.22 -11.63 5.32
CA ALA A 11 -5.92 -10.98 6.61
C ALA A 11 -5.92 -9.45 6.51
N GLY A 12 -5.66 -8.91 5.32
CA GLY A 12 -5.69 -7.46 5.10
C GLY A 12 -6.98 -6.95 4.49
N PHE A 13 -7.94 -7.84 4.21
CA PHE A 13 -9.15 -7.46 3.48
C PHE A 13 -9.96 -6.40 4.19
N GLU A 14 -10.22 -6.56 5.49
CA GLU A 14 -11.04 -5.61 6.23
C GLU A 14 -10.41 -4.22 6.29
N LEU A 15 -9.09 -4.15 6.52
CA LEU A 15 -8.40 -2.87 6.51
C LEU A 15 -8.42 -2.25 5.11
N LYS A 16 -8.29 -3.07 4.07
CA LYS A 16 -8.39 -2.55 2.70
C LYS A 16 -9.77 -1.95 2.43
N GLN A 17 -10.83 -2.60 2.90
CA GLN A 17 -12.19 -2.05 2.76
C GLN A 17 -12.31 -0.70 3.46
N TYR A 18 -11.72 -0.55 4.64
CA TYR A 18 -11.70 0.72 5.35
C TYR A 18 -10.92 1.79 4.56
N VAL A 19 -9.76 1.43 4.03
CA VAL A 19 -8.94 2.34 3.21
C VAL A 19 -9.73 2.80 1.98
N LYS A 20 -10.48 1.91 1.34
CA LYS A 20 -11.33 2.27 0.21
C LYS A 20 -12.33 3.35 0.59
N GLN A 21 -12.99 3.21 1.74
CA GLN A 21 -13.94 4.22 2.22
C GLN A 21 -13.25 5.55 2.45
N TRP A 22 -12.06 5.52 3.03
CA TRP A 22 -11.28 6.73 3.27
C TRP A 22 -10.92 7.43 1.95
N LEU A 23 -10.47 6.67 0.96
CA LEU A 23 -10.14 7.22 -0.37
C LEU A 23 -11.38 7.82 -1.03
N GLU A 24 -12.52 7.14 -0.96
CA GLU A 24 -13.77 7.63 -1.53
C GLU A 24 -14.19 8.94 -0.88
N ALA A 25 -14.06 9.04 0.44
CA ALA A 25 -14.40 10.26 1.17
C ALA A 25 -13.49 11.43 0.76
N LYS A 26 -12.27 11.16 0.32
CA LYS A 26 -11.32 12.19 -0.15
C LYS A 26 -11.45 12.46 -1.64
N GLY A 27 -12.33 11.78 -2.34
CA GLY A 27 -12.49 11.94 -3.79
C GLY A 27 -11.35 11.36 -4.59
N LEU A 28 -10.60 10.41 -4.04
CA LEU A 28 -9.46 9.80 -4.70
C LEU A 28 -9.87 8.48 -5.37
N GLU A 29 -9.52 8.32 -6.64
CA GLU A 29 -9.81 7.12 -7.39
C GLU A 29 -8.81 6.01 -7.08
N TYR A 30 -9.29 4.77 -7.12
CA TYR A 30 -8.43 3.62 -6.86
C TYR A 30 -8.81 2.44 -7.76
N LYS A 31 -7.90 1.47 -7.87
CA LYS A 31 -8.14 0.20 -8.52
C LYS A 31 -7.79 -0.91 -7.54
N ASP A 32 -8.74 -1.77 -7.25
CA ASP A 32 -8.61 -2.88 -6.30
C ASP A 32 -8.25 -4.15 -7.06
N PHE A 33 -7.07 -4.69 -6.80
CA PHE A 33 -6.57 -5.92 -7.42
C PHE A 33 -6.92 -7.18 -6.63
N GLY A 34 -7.68 -7.06 -5.56
CA GLY A 34 -8.09 -8.17 -4.71
C GLY A 34 -7.23 -8.22 -3.42
N THR A 35 -7.56 -9.16 -2.51
CA THR A 35 -8.66 -10.12 -2.60
C THR A 35 -10.02 -9.43 -2.35
N TYR A 36 -11.10 -10.20 -2.54
CA TYR A 36 -12.46 -9.62 -2.47
C TYR A 36 -13.31 -10.26 -1.37
N SER A 37 -12.71 -11.04 -0.49
CA SER A 37 -13.40 -11.67 0.63
C SER A 37 -12.41 -12.00 1.74
N THR A 38 -12.93 -12.51 2.86
CA THR A 38 -12.11 -12.97 3.99
C THR A 38 -11.71 -14.45 3.86
N ASP A 39 -12.06 -15.10 2.76
CA ASP A 39 -11.67 -16.49 2.52
C ASP A 39 -10.16 -16.60 2.34
N SER A 40 -9.56 -17.62 2.93
CA SER A 40 -8.12 -17.83 2.88
C SER A 40 -7.59 -17.81 1.45
N CYS A 41 -6.51 -17.08 1.24
CA CYS A 41 -5.88 -16.92 -0.07
C CYS A 41 -4.41 -16.59 0.11
N ASP A 42 -3.66 -16.60 -1.00
CA ASP A 42 -2.22 -16.35 -0.99
C ASP A 42 -1.92 -14.92 -1.43
N TYR A 43 -1.20 -14.17 -0.60
CA TYR A 43 -0.89 -12.76 -0.88
C TYR A 43 -0.15 -12.53 -2.21
N PRO A 44 0.74 -13.43 -2.70
CA PRO A 44 1.42 -13.15 -3.96
C PRO A 44 0.48 -13.01 -5.16
N ASP A 45 -0.66 -13.72 -5.14
CA ASP A 45 -1.64 -13.65 -6.23
C ASP A 45 -2.18 -12.24 -6.44
N PHE A 46 -2.15 -11.42 -5.41
CA PHE A 46 -2.66 -10.04 -5.46
C PHE A 46 -1.52 -9.01 -5.49
N ALA A 47 -0.36 -9.36 -4.93
CA ALA A 47 0.80 -8.49 -4.92
C ALA A 47 1.38 -8.30 -6.32
N HIS A 48 1.51 -9.37 -7.10
CA HIS A 48 2.11 -9.27 -8.43
C HIS A 48 1.33 -8.39 -9.38
N PRO A 49 -0.02 -8.51 -9.49
CA PRO A 49 -0.78 -7.58 -10.34
C PRO A 49 -0.65 -6.12 -9.91
N LEU A 50 -0.64 -5.84 -8.60
CA LEU A 50 -0.43 -4.49 -8.11
C LEU A 50 0.95 -3.97 -8.53
N ALA A 51 2.00 -4.77 -8.32
CA ALA A 51 3.35 -4.38 -8.68
C ALA A 51 3.46 -4.06 -10.17
N GLU A 52 2.87 -4.90 -11.02
CA GLU A 52 2.90 -4.70 -12.46
C GLU A 52 2.21 -3.40 -12.86
N ALA A 53 1.09 -3.08 -12.23
CA ALA A 53 0.36 -1.84 -12.51
C ALA A 53 1.15 -0.61 -12.09
N VAL A 54 1.85 -0.67 -10.95
CA VAL A 54 2.70 0.43 -10.49
C VAL A 54 3.91 0.58 -11.40
N GLU A 55 4.56 -0.53 -11.77
CA GLU A 55 5.70 -0.49 -12.69
C GLU A 55 5.34 0.06 -14.06
N ALA A 56 4.14 -0.26 -14.55
CA ALA A 56 3.66 0.22 -15.85
C ALA A 56 3.21 1.68 -15.83
N GLY A 57 3.17 2.31 -14.64
CA GLY A 57 2.70 3.68 -14.51
C GLY A 57 1.18 3.82 -14.53
N GLU A 58 0.45 2.71 -14.44
CA GLU A 58 -1.00 2.72 -14.41
C GLU A 58 -1.53 3.21 -13.07
N CYS A 59 -0.90 2.80 -11.97
CA CYS A 59 -1.29 3.17 -10.61
C CYS A 59 -0.14 3.84 -9.88
N TYR A 60 -0.46 4.78 -8.97
CA TYR A 60 0.52 5.40 -8.08
C TYR A 60 -0.20 6.19 -6.98
N PRO A 61 0.18 6.04 -5.70
CA PRO A 61 1.01 4.95 -5.19
C PRO A 61 0.22 3.65 -5.11
N GLY A 62 0.92 2.55 -4.83
CA GLY A 62 0.27 1.33 -4.43
C GLY A 62 0.10 1.27 -2.92
N ILE A 63 -0.93 0.57 -2.47
CA ILE A 63 -1.16 0.28 -1.05
C ILE A 63 -1.44 -1.22 -0.95
N ALA A 64 -0.66 -1.93 -0.15
CA ALA A 64 -0.80 -3.37 0.01
C ALA A 64 -0.84 -3.74 1.49
N ILE A 65 -1.67 -4.73 1.82
CA ILE A 65 -1.92 -5.11 3.20
C ILE A 65 -1.96 -6.63 3.32
N CYS A 66 -1.20 -7.20 4.23
CA CYS A 66 -1.41 -8.57 4.67
C CYS A 66 -1.30 -8.60 6.19
N GLY A 67 -1.38 -9.76 6.82
CA GLY A 67 -1.45 -9.87 8.28
C GLY A 67 -0.34 -9.10 9.00
N SER A 68 0.91 -9.41 8.69
CA SER A 68 2.07 -8.72 9.25
C SER A 68 2.65 -7.67 8.28
N GLY A 69 2.25 -7.70 7.04
CA GLY A 69 2.83 -6.89 5.97
C GLY A 69 4.14 -7.44 5.43
N GLU A 70 4.76 -8.40 6.10
CA GLU A 70 6.09 -8.88 5.73
C GLU A 70 6.10 -9.62 4.41
N GLY A 71 5.24 -10.63 4.25
CA GLY A 71 5.24 -11.45 3.05
C GLY A 71 4.91 -10.65 1.80
N ILE A 72 3.89 -9.81 1.86
CA ILE A 72 3.49 -9.03 0.71
C ILE A 72 4.56 -7.99 0.36
N SER A 73 5.23 -7.43 1.37
CA SER A 73 6.34 -6.50 1.16
C SER A 73 7.50 -7.17 0.43
N MET A 74 7.87 -8.36 0.86
CA MET A 74 8.95 -9.12 0.23
C MET A 74 8.63 -9.47 -1.22
N THR A 75 7.38 -9.87 -1.49
CA THR A 75 6.93 -10.20 -2.84
C THR A 75 6.98 -8.97 -3.75
N LEU A 76 6.44 -7.86 -3.26
CA LEU A 76 6.44 -6.61 -4.03
C LEU A 76 7.85 -6.16 -4.39
N ASN A 77 8.77 -6.23 -3.43
CA ASN A 77 10.14 -5.77 -3.63
C ASN A 77 10.99 -6.69 -4.52
N LYS A 78 10.46 -7.82 -4.95
CA LYS A 78 11.11 -8.63 -5.99
C LYS A 78 10.95 -8.02 -7.38
N HIS A 79 10.00 -7.12 -7.56
CA HIS A 79 9.83 -6.41 -8.83
C HIS A 79 10.81 -5.25 -8.90
N GLN A 80 11.50 -5.13 -10.04
CA GLN A 80 12.60 -4.19 -10.19
C GLN A 80 12.17 -2.73 -10.00
N GLY A 81 10.98 -2.38 -10.41
CA GLY A 81 10.46 -1.02 -10.31
C GLY A 81 9.71 -0.72 -9.02
N ILE A 82 9.71 -1.62 -8.04
CA ILE A 82 8.94 -1.45 -6.81
C ILE A 82 9.86 -1.12 -5.64
N ARG A 83 9.45 -0.09 -4.90
CA ARG A 83 10.06 0.32 -3.65
C ARG A 83 8.96 0.32 -2.59
N ALA A 84 8.66 -0.88 -2.07
CA ALA A 84 7.60 -1.07 -1.09
C ALA A 84 8.17 -0.87 0.32
N ALA A 85 7.46 -0.08 1.12
CA ALA A 85 7.85 0.25 2.48
C ALA A 85 6.83 -0.28 3.46
N LEU A 86 7.26 -1.17 4.36
CA LEU A 86 6.41 -1.70 5.44
C LEU A 86 6.37 -0.67 6.57
N CYS A 87 5.20 -0.15 6.85
CA CYS A 87 5.02 0.94 7.81
C CYS A 87 4.05 0.56 8.91
N TRP A 88 4.54 0.55 10.14
CA TRP A 88 3.75 0.28 11.34
C TRP A 88 3.22 1.55 11.99
N ILE A 89 3.88 2.69 11.73
CA ILE A 89 3.47 3.99 12.25
C ILE A 89 3.52 5.02 11.13
N PRO A 90 2.71 6.09 11.21
CA PRO A 90 2.63 7.08 10.13
C PRO A 90 3.96 7.77 9.82
N GLU A 91 4.77 8.03 10.84
CA GLU A 91 6.06 8.69 10.66
C GLU A 91 6.99 7.93 9.74
N ILE A 92 6.97 6.60 9.80
CA ILE A 92 7.81 5.76 8.92
C ILE A 92 7.34 5.89 7.46
N ALA A 93 6.04 5.98 7.22
CA ALA A 93 5.52 6.20 5.87
C ALA A 93 6.01 7.52 5.29
N LYS A 94 6.02 8.58 6.11
CA LYS A 94 6.53 9.88 5.70
C LYS A 94 8.01 9.80 5.32
N LEU A 95 8.82 9.17 6.17
CA LEU A 95 10.25 9.02 5.92
C LEU A 95 10.53 8.15 4.68
N ALA A 96 9.75 7.10 4.47
CA ALA A 96 9.89 6.26 3.30
C ALA A 96 9.66 7.06 2.02
N ARG A 97 8.72 8.00 2.03
CA ARG A 97 8.50 8.89 0.89
C ARG A 97 9.63 9.92 0.75
N GLN A 98 9.99 10.57 1.85
CA GLN A 98 10.98 11.65 1.82
C GLN A 98 12.36 11.18 1.42
N HIS A 99 12.81 10.07 1.99
CA HIS A 99 14.21 9.64 1.87
C HIS A 99 14.41 8.48 0.92
N ASN A 100 13.40 7.68 0.68
CA ASN A 100 13.56 6.46 -0.09
C ASN A 100 12.68 6.40 -1.33
N ASP A 101 11.87 7.42 -1.57
CA ASP A 101 10.99 7.48 -2.74
C ASP A 101 10.17 6.18 -2.92
N SER A 102 9.58 5.70 -1.82
CA SER A 102 8.75 4.51 -1.89
C SER A 102 7.54 4.74 -2.79
N ASN A 103 7.16 3.75 -3.58
CA ASN A 103 6.00 3.84 -4.46
C ASN A 103 4.88 2.88 -4.08
N VAL A 104 5.11 2.03 -3.08
CA VAL A 104 4.06 1.18 -2.50
C VAL A 104 4.15 1.25 -0.99
N LEU A 105 3.02 1.56 -0.35
CA LEU A 105 2.88 1.49 1.10
C LEU A 105 2.40 0.09 1.46
N VAL A 106 3.05 -0.53 2.45
CA VAL A 106 2.60 -1.81 2.98
C VAL A 106 2.23 -1.63 4.44
N MET A 107 1.08 -2.17 4.84
CA MET A 107 0.60 -2.08 6.22
C MET A 107 0.31 -3.47 6.80
N PRO A 108 0.58 -3.65 8.12
CA PRO A 108 0.30 -4.92 8.80
C PRO A 108 -1.14 -4.93 9.35
N GLY A 109 -2.07 -5.48 8.57
CA GLY A 109 -3.50 -5.38 8.85
C GLY A 109 -3.94 -5.92 10.21
N ARG A 110 -3.18 -6.88 10.78
CA ARG A 110 -3.51 -7.45 12.08
C ARG A 110 -2.94 -6.68 13.28
N PHE A 111 -2.13 -5.65 13.02
CA PHE A 111 -1.37 -4.99 14.07
C PHE A 111 -1.60 -3.49 14.18
N ILE A 112 -2.35 -2.89 13.26
CA ILE A 112 -2.65 -1.46 13.32
C ILE A 112 -4.15 -1.24 13.26
N ASP A 113 -4.59 -0.14 13.85
CA ASP A 113 -5.99 0.25 13.85
C ASP A 113 -6.30 1.18 12.65
N ASN A 114 -7.58 1.50 12.50
CA ASN A 114 -8.03 2.33 11.38
C ASN A 114 -7.47 3.75 11.46
N GLU A 115 -7.37 4.30 12.66
CA GLU A 115 -6.83 5.66 12.82
C GLU A 115 -5.36 5.73 12.39
N THR A 116 -4.57 4.75 12.77
CA THR A 116 -3.17 4.65 12.34
C THR A 116 -3.08 4.52 10.83
N ALA A 117 -3.95 3.69 10.23
CA ALA A 117 -3.98 3.51 8.79
C ALA A 117 -4.32 4.80 8.06
N ASP A 118 -5.28 5.58 8.57
CA ASP A 118 -5.64 6.87 7.98
C ASP A 118 -4.43 7.79 7.85
N LYS A 119 -3.71 7.96 8.94
CA LYS A 119 -2.54 8.85 8.98
C LYS A 119 -1.43 8.33 8.08
N THR A 120 -1.22 7.01 8.08
CA THR A 120 -0.17 6.37 7.28
C THR A 120 -0.45 6.55 5.79
N VAL A 121 -1.69 6.32 5.36
CA VAL A 121 -2.09 6.53 3.96
C VAL A 121 -1.97 8.01 3.58
N SER A 122 -2.40 8.90 4.48
CA SER A 122 -2.31 10.34 4.23
C SER A 122 -0.86 10.78 4.00
N TYR A 123 0.06 10.36 4.86
CA TYR A 123 1.47 10.70 4.70
C TYR A 123 2.05 10.12 3.41
N THR A 124 1.69 8.89 3.05
CA THR A 124 2.14 8.30 1.78
C THR A 124 1.65 9.11 0.58
N HIS A 125 0.39 9.52 0.61
CA HIS A 125 -0.23 10.25 -0.50
C HIS A 125 0.30 11.67 -0.63
N LEU A 126 0.51 12.37 0.48
CA LEU A 126 0.81 13.81 0.49
C LEU A 126 2.30 14.14 0.55
N THR A 127 3.16 13.17 0.88
CA THR A 127 4.58 13.45 1.05
C THR A 127 5.34 13.27 -0.25
N LEU A 128 6.16 14.26 -0.61
CA LEU A 128 7.00 14.22 -1.80
C LEU A 128 8.44 13.84 -1.41
N PRO A 129 9.21 13.22 -2.32
CA PRO A 129 10.63 12.98 -2.07
C PRO A 129 11.37 14.30 -1.87
N THR A 130 12.39 14.27 -1.02
CA THR A 130 13.27 15.41 -0.83
C THR A 130 14.49 15.27 -1.73
N THR A 131 15.20 16.39 -1.94
CA THR A 131 16.44 16.39 -2.73
C THR A 131 17.58 15.71 -1.98
N GLU A 132 17.42 15.45 -0.70
CA GLU A 132 18.47 14.87 0.15
C GLU A 132 18.41 13.36 0.27
N ARG A 133 17.45 12.72 -0.36
CA ARG A 133 17.34 11.27 -0.28
C ARG A 133 18.56 10.58 -0.89
N VAL A 134 18.89 9.49 -0.33
CA VAL A 134 19.99 8.68 -0.81
C VAL A 134 19.49 7.44 -1.54
#